data_6b187126530d1c30e5461c7de4b6e01c
#
_entry.id   6b187126530d1c30e5461c7de4b6e01c
#
_cell.length_a   1.000
_cell.length_b   1.000
_cell.length_c   1.000
_cell.angle_alpha   90.00
_cell.angle_beta   90.00
_cell.angle_gamma   90.00
#
_symmetry.space_group_name_H-M   'P 1'
#
loop_
_entity.id
_entity.type
_entity.pdbx_description
1 polymer ?
#
loop_
_entity_poly.entity_id
_entity_poly.type
_entity_poly.pdbx_seq_one_letter_code
_entity_poly.pdbx_strand_id
1 'polypeptide(L)'
;MILDVDSGEPVARGLSMPHSPRWRNDTLWVLDSGRGALAAVDLDTGQVEHAATLPGYTRGLDFDGPYAFIGLSQIRQSAVFSEIPLLSRLTERFCGIQAVDLRTGQIVGTIRFEDPVQEIFSVLVLPRVRAPEIVHDEARIGECFLVPEDAEAKSASDAPRP
;
A
#
# COMPACT_ATOMS: atom_id res chain seq x y z
N MET A 1 1.47 4.64 16.19
CA MET A 1 0.20 5.33 16.51
C MET A 1 -0.28 6.07 15.27
N ILE A 2 -1.56 6.42 15.21
CA ILE A 2 -2.18 7.27 14.19
C ILE A 2 -2.58 8.56 14.87
N LEU A 3 -2.33 9.69 14.24
CA LEU A 3 -2.65 11.02 14.73
C LEU A 3 -3.66 11.68 13.80
N ASP A 4 -4.57 12.44 14.36
CA ASP A 4 -5.33 13.43 13.63
C ASP A 4 -4.43 14.63 13.31
N VAL A 5 -4.42 15.07 12.06
CA VAL A 5 -3.47 16.11 11.58
C VAL A 5 -3.83 17.47 12.10
N ASP A 6 -5.12 17.77 12.23
CA ASP A 6 -5.60 19.10 12.60
C ASP A 6 -5.44 19.35 14.10
N SER A 7 -5.78 18.36 14.93
CA SER A 7 -5.69 18.46 16.39
C SER A 7 -4.34 18.02 16.96
N GLY A 8 -3.60 17.17 16.24
CA GLY A 8 -2.40 16.51 16.73
C GLY A 8 -2.66 15.38 17.75
N GLU A 9 -3.94 15.08 18.01
CA GLU A 9 -4.32 14.08 19.01
C GLU A 9 -4.19 12.65 18.47
N PRO A 10 -3.84 11.69 19.32
CA PRO A 10 -3.78 10.29 18.93
C PRO A 10 -5.18 9.70 18.72
N VAL A 11 -5.45 9.26 17.49
CA VAL A 11 -6.69 8.55 17.12
C VAL A 11 -6.57 7.06 17.46
N ALA A 12 -5.44 6.41 17.12
CA ALA A 12 -5.23 5.00 17.42
C ALA A 12 -3.80 4.71 17.90
N ARG A 13 -3.68 3.75 18.82
CA ARG A 13 -2.42 3.34 19.46
C ARG A 13 -2.21 1.82 19.31
N GLY A 14 -1.05 1.34 19.73
CA GLY A 14 -0.74 -0.09 19.81
C GLY A 14 -0.24 -0.73 18.50
N LEU A 15 -0.15 0.02 17.40
CA LEU A 15 0.45 -0.44 16.15
C LEU A 15 1.98 -0.54 16.26
N SER A 16 2.55 -1.56 15.61
CA SER A 16 3.99 -1.77 15.49
C SER A 16 4.45 -1.43 14.08
N MET A 17 5.20 -0.35 13.93
CA MET A 17 5.72 0.13 12.65
C MET A 17 4.63 0.25 11.56
N PRO A 18 3.58 1.06 11.76
CA PRO A 18 2.48 1.16 10.80
C PRO A 18 2.93 1.80 9.49
N HIS A 19 2.46 1.23 8.34
CA HIS A 19 2.74 1.71 6.99
C HIS A 19 1.48 1.76 6.12
N SER A 20 1.59 2.50 5.02
CA SER A 20 0.65 2.48 3.89
C SER A 20 -0.82 2.68 4.29
N PRO A 21 -1.18 3.76 5.01
CA PRO A 21 -2.58 4.03 5.30
C PRO A 21 -3.38 4.24 4.01
N ARG A 22 -4.60 3.70 3.97
CA ARG A 22 -5.54 3.83 2.87
C ARG A 22 -6.95 4.01 3.40
N TRP A 23 -7.64 5.01 2.90
CA TRP A 23 -9.07 5.19 3.16
C TRP A 23 -9.88 4.45 2.12
N ARG A 24 -10.80 3.58 2.56
CA ARG A 24 -11.64 2.81 1.65
C ARG A 24 -12.92 2.35 2.35
N ASN A 25 -14.08 2.61 1.72
CA ASN A 25 -15.41 2.23 2.23
C ASN A 25 -15.60 2.62 3.71
N ASP A 26 -15.39 3.90 4.00
CA ASP A 26 -15.50 4.51 5.33
C ASP A 26 -14.64 3.84 6.42
N THR A 27 -13.58 3.17 6.03
CA THR A 27 -12.64 2.50 6.92
C THR A 27 -11.21 2.94 6.63
N LEU A 28 -10.46 3.27 7.67
CA LEU A 28 -9.02 3.47 7.58
C LEU A 28 -8.32 2.11 7.68
N TRP A 29 -7.69 1.71 6.58
CA TRP A 29 -6.85 0.53 6.52
C TRP A 29 -5.39 0.92 6.73
N VAL A 30 -4.64 0.09 7.46
CA VAL A 30 -3.21 0.30 7.71
C VAL A 30 -2.50 -1.04 7.80
N LEU A 31 -1.24 -1.06 7.36
CA LEU A 31 -0.38 -2.22 7.57
C LEU A 31 0.28 -2.10 8.95
N ASP A 32 -0.02 -3.00 9.86
CA ASP A 32 0.70 -3.18 11.12
C ASP A 32 1.95 -4.02 10.87
N SER A 33 2.95 -3.39 10.23
CA SER A 33 4.08 -4.05 9.56
C SER A 33 4.95 -4.85 10.51
N GLY A 34 5.16 -4.33 11.72
CA GLY A 34 5.93 -5.04 12.74
C GLY A 34 5.24 -6.28 13.29
N ARG A 35 3.93 -6.44 13.01
CA ARG A 35 3.18 -7.67 13.26
C ARG A 35 2.89 -8.46 11.98
N GLY A 36 3.19 -7.89 10.81
CA GLY A 36 2.85 -8.49 9.51
C GLY A 36 1.35 -8.68 9.37
N ALA A 37 0.58 -7.63 9.55
CA ALA A 37 -0.87 -7.69 9.51
C ALA A 37 -1.47 -6.55 8.68
N LEU A 38 -2.64 -6.82 8.10
CA LEU A 38 -3.56 -5.80 7.59
C LEU A 38 -4.56 -5.49 8.71
N ALA A 39 -4.70 -4.22 9.04
CA ALA A 39 -5.59 -3.76 10.09
C ALA A 39 -6.61 -2.74 9.58
N ALA A 40 -7.83 -2.83 10.09
CA ALA A 40 -8.85 -1.81 10.05
C ALA A 40 -8.79 -0.99 11.34
N VAL A 41 -8.94 0.32 11.22
CA VAL A 41 -8.93 1.26 12.34
C VAL A 41 -10.27 1.97 12.41
N ASP A 42 -10.93 1.85 13.54
CA ASP A 42 -12.11 2.61 13.88
C ASP A 42 -11.66 3.99 14.43
N LEU A 43 -11.96 5.04 13.71
CA LEU A 43 -11.52 6.39 14.06
C LEU A 43 -12.27 7.00 15.24
N ASP A 44 -13.49 6.53 15.52
CA ASP A 44 -14.31 7.05 16.62
C ASP A 44 -13.85 6.46 17.96
N THR A 45 -13.48 5.19 17.97
CA THR A 45 -13.08 4.45 19.18
C THR A 45 -11.59 4.27 19.34
N GLY A 46 -10.81 4.44 18.27
CA GLY A 46 -9.38 4.15 18.22
C GLY A 46 -9.05 2.66 18.23
N GLN A 47 -10.06 1.79 18.08
CA GLN A 47 -9.83 0.34 18.03
C GLN A 47 -9.14 -0.07 16.73
N VAL A 48 -8.23 -1.04 16.86
CA VAL A 48 -7.48 -1.63 15.75
C VAL A 48 -7.84 -3.11 15.67
N GLU A 49 -8.43 -3.52 14.55
CA GLU A 49 -8.78 -4.90 14.28
C GLU A 49 -7.90 -5.46 13.15
N HIS A 50 -7.24 -6.60 13.39
CA HIS A 50 -6.45 -7.28 12.37
C HIS A 50 -7.35 -8.12 11.47
N ALA A 51 -7.57 -7.66 10.25
CA ALA A 51 -8.37 -8.35 9.24
C ALA A 51 -7.64 -9.53 8.61
N ALA A 52 -6.31 -9.47 8.53
CA ALA A 52 -5.48 -10.56 7.99
C ALA A 52 -4.09 -10.56 8.61
N THR A 53 -3.51 -11.76 8.73
CA THR A 53 -2.13 -11.97 9.15
C THR A 53 -1.32 -12.51 7.98
N LEU A 54 -0.17 -11.89 7.71
CA LEU A 54 0.69 -12.19 6.57
C LEU A 54 2.05 -12.73 7.03
N PRO A 55 2.71 -13.59 6.24
CA PRO A 55 3.98 -14.23 6.60
C PRO A 55 5.20 -13.37 6.25
N GLY A 56 5.14 -12.06 6.51
CA GLY A 56 6.24 -11.16 6.20
C GLY A 56 6.01 -9.74 6.68
N TYR A 57 7.04 -8.91 6.50
CA TYR A 57 6.98 -7.49 6.81
C TYR A 57 6.19 -6.77 5.72
N THR A 58 5.03 -6.24 6.10
CA THR A 58 4.07 -5.67 5.15
C THR A 58 4.43 -4.23 4.80
N ARG A 59 4.46 -3.91 3.49
CA ARG A 59 4.69 -2.56 2.98
C ARG A 59 4.12 -2.39 1.58
N GLY A 60 3.38 -1.31 1.37
CA GLY A 60 2.61 -1.12 0.16
C GLY A 60 1.26 -1.82 0.22
N LEU A 61 0.19 -1.05 0.08
CA LEU A 61 -1.19 -1.51 0.16
C LEU A 61 -2.01 -0.81 -0.91
N ASP A 62 -2.76 -1.60 -1.66
CA ASP A 62 -3.80 -1.11 -2.55
C ASP A 62 -4.93 -2.14 -2.68
N PHE A 63 -6.04 -1.75 -3.31
CA PHE A 63 -7.25 -2.55 -3.35
C PHE A 63 -7.84 -2.63 -4.75
N ASP A 64 -8.42 -3.80 -5.08
CA ASP A 64 -9.32 -3.96 -6.22
C ASP A 64 -10.46 -4.92 -5.86
N GLY A 65 -11.71 -4.48 -6.10
CA GLY A 65 -12.88 -5.24 -5.69
C GLY A 65 -12.80 -5.68 -4.23
N PRO A 66 -13.04 -6.93 -3.85
CA PRO A 66 -12.98 -7.39 -2.46
C PRO A 66 -11.56 -7.74 -2.00
N TYR A 67 -10.54 -7.45 -2.78
CA TYR A 67 -9.17 -7.87 -2.50
C TYR A 67 -8.28 -6.72 -2.07
N ALA A 68 -7.39 -7.00 -1.10
CA ALA A 68 -6.25 -6.16 -0.75
C ALA A 68 -4.98 -6.76 -1.35
N PHE A 69 -4.16 -5.94 -1.99
CA PHE A 69 -2.85 -6.31 -2.52
C PHE A 69 -1.78 -5.71 -1.61
N ILE A 70 -0.98 -6.57 -1.00
CA ILE A 70 -0.05 -6.21 0.07
C ILE A 70 1.35 -6.67 -0.29
N GLY A 71 2.28 -5.72 -0.33
CA GLY A 71 3.69 -6.02 -0.52
C GLY A 71 4.32 -6.60 0.75
N LEU A 72 5.17 -7.59 0.58
CA LEU A 72 6.01 -8.19 1.61
C LEU A 72 7.47 -7.92 1.29
N SER A 73 8.19 -7.38 2.26
CA SER A 73 9.62 -7.13 2.18
C SER A 73 10.40 -8.08 3.08
N GLN A 74 11.62 -8.42 2.66
CA GLN A 74 12.56 -9.12 3.53
C GLN A 74 12.99 -8.16 4.64
N ILE A 75 12.94 -8.64 5.88
CA ILE A 75 13.40 -7.85 7.02
C ILE A 75 14.93 -7.85 7.02
N ARG A 76 15.51 -6.67 6.97
CA ARG A 76 16.95 -6.51 7.17
C ARG A 76 17.32 -6.85 8.62
N GLN A 77 18.42 -7.58 8.80
CA GLN A 77 18.98 -7.80 10.14
C GLN A 77 19.61 -6.50 10.62
N SER A 78 18.82 -5.71 11.35
CA SER A 78 19.31 -4.50 12.02
C SER A 78 18.73 -4.45 13.43
N ALA A 79 19.38 -3.70 14.33
CA ALA A 79 18.93 -3.53 15.70
C ALA A 79 17.51 -2.99 15.82
N VAL A 80 17.06 -2.16 14.85
CA VAL A 80 15.71 -1.58 14.80
C VAL A 80 14.62 -2.63 14.63
N PHE A 81 14.93 -3.75 13.99
CA PHE A 81 13.96 -4.82 13.73
C PHE A 81 14.06 -5.98 14.71
N SER A 82 15.01 -5.97 15.64
CA SER A 82 15.26 -7.12 16.54
C SER A 82 14.11 -7.42 17.51
N GLU A 83 13.24 -6.47 17.80
CA GLU A 83 12.18 -6.58 18.82
C GLU A 83 10.76 -6.59 18.23
N ILE A 84 10.59 -6.66 16.90
CA ILE A 84 9.25 -6.66 16.32
C ILE A 84 8.56 -8.03 16.53
N PRO A 85 7.25 -8.03 16.84
CA PRO A 85 6.51 -9.28 17.11
C PRO A 85 6.52 -10.28 15.96
N LEU A 86 6.64 -9.81 14.71
CA LEU A 86 6.69 -10.64 13.51
C LEU A 86 7.82 -11.68 13.57
N LEU A 87 8.99 -11.35 14.11
CA LEU A 87 10.15 -12.23 14.10
C LEU A 87 9.93 -13.54 14.88
N SER A 88 9.08 -13.52 15.92
CA SER A 88 8.80 -14.71 16.72
C SER A 88 8.00 -15.78 15.97
N ARG A 89 7.31 -15.41 14.86
CA ARG A 89 6.46 -16.31 14.08
C ARG A 89 6.90 -16.49 12.62
N LEU A 90 7.94 -15.76 12.20
CA LEU A 90 8.38 -15.78 10.83
C LEU A 90 9.20 -17.05 10.54
N THR A 91 8.68 -17.93 9.71
CA THR A 91 9.33 -19.18 9.30
C THR A 91 10.15 -19.03 8.03
N GLU A 92 9.77 -18.11 7.17
CA GLU A 92 10.42 -17.83 5.89
C GLU A 92 10.45 -16.32 5.63
N ARG A 93 11.47 -15.87 4.91
CA ARG A 93 11.59 -14.46 4.48
C ARG A 93 11.61 -14.41 2.98
N PHE A 94 10.61 -13.80 2.39
CA PHE A 94 10.57 -13.57 0.94
C PHE A 94 10.07 -12.16 0.63
N CYS A 95 10.36 -11.71 -0.57
CA CYS A 95 9.82 -10.48 -1.13
C CYS A 95 8.74 -10.85 -2.14
N GLY A 96 7.61 -10.15 -2.10
CA GLY A 96 6.51 -10.48 -2.98
C GLY A 96 5.26 -9.68 -2.71
N ILE A 97 4.17 -10.04 -3.37
CA ILE A 97 2.84 -9.45 -3.17
C ILE A 97 1.87 -10.56 -2.81
N GLN A 98 1.04 -10.31 -1.82
CA GLN A 98 -0.08 -11.19 -1.47
C GLN A 98 -1.41 -10.51 -1.72
N ALA A 99 -2.34 -11.25 -2.33
CA ALA A 99 -3.73 -10.88 -2.44
C ALA A 99 -4.51 -11.50 -1.28
N VAL A 100 -5.21 -10.66 -0.52
CA VAL A 100 -6.04 -11.04 0.63
C VAL A 100 -7.49 -10.78 0.29
N ASP A 101 -8.37 -11.76 0.47
CA ASP A 101 -9.81 -11.57 0.41
C ASP A 101 -10.30 -10.92 1.72
N LEU A 102 -10.77 -9.68 1.63
CA LEU A 102 -11.23 -8.90 2.81
C LEU A 102 -12.45 -9.49 3.50
N ARG A 103 -13.22 -10.35 2.82
CA ARG A 103 -14.40 -11.00 3.40
C ARG A 103 -14.04 -12.14 4.36
N THR A 104 -12.88 -12.75 4.15
CA THR A 104 -12.44 -13.93 4.89
C THR A 104 -11.13 -13.73 5.65
N GLY A 105 -10.37 -12.68 5.30
CA GLY A 105 -9.02 -12.45 5.79
C GLY A 105 -7.98 -13.44 5.26
N GLN A 106 -8.36 -14.27 4.28
CA GLN A 106 -7.47 -15.30 3.75
C GLN A 106 -6.62 -14.81 2.59
N ILE A 107 -5.38 -15.30 2.52
CA ILE A 107 -4.50 -15.10 1.38
C ILE A 107 -5.00 -16.00 0.24
N VAL A 108 -5.37 -15.38 -0.89
CA VAL A 108 -5.93 -16.07 -2.07
C VAL A 108 -4.96 -16.09 -3.26
N GLY A 109 -3.87 -15.33 -3.20
CA GLY A 109 -2.86 -15.31 -4.24
C GLY A 109 -1.53 -14.79 -3.72
N THR A 110 -0.43 -15.25 -4.33
CA THR A 110 0.93 -14.82 -3.99
C THR A 110 1.75 -14.67 -5.26
N ILE A 111 2.40 -13.51 -5.40
CA ILE A 111 3.48 -13.27 -6.34
C ILE A 111 4.77 -13.24 -5.53
N ARG A 112 5.73 -14.11 -5.84
CA ARG A 112 7.05 -14.13 -5.19
C ARG A 112 8.06 -13.56 -6.15
N PHE A 113 8.86 -12.61 -5.69
CA PHE A 113 10.03 -12.13 -6.42
C PHE A 113 11.23 -12.96 -6.02
N GLU A 114 11.90 -13.50 -7.03
CA GLU A 114 13.21 -14.12 -6.87
C GLU A 114 14.29 -13.02 -6.87
N ASP A 115 15.51 -13.35 -6.47
CA ASP A 115 16.62 -12.40 -6.46
C ASP A 115 16.66 -11.53 -7.76
N PRO A 116 16.93 -10.23 -7.65
CA PRO A 116 17.51 -9.49 -6.50
C PRO A 116 16.51 -8.66 -5.67
N VAL A 117 15.20 -8.78 -5.86
CA VAL A 117 14.21 -7.92 -5.18
C VAL A 117 14.06 -8.32 -3.73
N GLN A 118 14.46 -7.46 -2.82
CA GLN A 118 14.41 -7.71 -1.37
C GLN A 118 13.40 -6.83 -0.63
N GLU A 119 12.99 -5.72 -1.23
CA GLU A 119 12.13 -4.74 -0.59
C GLU A 119 11.09 -4.20 -1.56
N ILE A 120 9.84 -4.12 -1.10
CA ILE A 120 8.75 -3.43 -1.78
C ILE A 120 8.45 -2.17 -0.98
N PHE A 121 8.42 -1.04 -1.65
CA PHE A 121 8.08 0.23 -1.04
C PHE A 121 6.58 0.53 -1.13
N SER A 122 5.99 0.29 -2.29
CA SER A 122 4.59 0.58 -2.58
C SER A 122 3.98 -0.47 -3.49
N VAL A 123 2.67 -0.61 -3.40
CA VAL A 123 1.85 -1.40 -4.31
C VAL A 123 0.77 -0.47 -4.85
N LEU A 124 0.56 -0.51 -6.15
CA LEU A 124 -0.49 0.24 -6.84
C LEU A 124 -1.18 -0.69 -7.83
N VAL A 125 -2.48 -0.77 -7.74
CA VAL A 125 -3.31 -1.46 -8.72
C VAL A 125 -3.66 -0.47 -9.84
N LEU A 126 -3.43 -0.88 -11.08
CA LEU A 126 -3.80 -0.14 -12.27
C LEU A 126 -5.06 -0.79 -12.89
N PRO A 127 -6.25 -0.28 -12.60
CA PRO A 127 -7.49 -0.90 -13.08
C PRO A 127 -7.52 -0.97 -14.61
N ARG A 128 -7.87 -2.15 -15.15
CA ARG A 128 -7.99 -2.41 -16.59
C ARG A 128 -6.70 -2.32 -17.40
N VAL A 129 -5.56 -2.16 -16.77
CA VAL A 129 -4.24 -2.18 -17.43
C VAL A 129 -3.63 -3.58 -17.27
N ARG A 130 -3.37 -4.27 -18.40
CA ARG A 130 -2.80 -5.62 -18.38
C ARG A 130 -1.27 -5.64 -18.46
N ALA A 131 -0.68 -4.69 -19.16
CA ALA A 131 0.75 -4.63 -19.42
C ALA A 131 1.20 -3.16 -19.29
N PRO A 132 1.44 -2.67 -18.06
CA PRO A 132 1.98 -1.33 -17.87
C PRO A 132 3.43 -1.28 -18.35
N GLU A 133 3.81 -0.19 -19.00
CA GLU A 133 5.18 0.14 -19.31
C GLU A 133 5.63 1.33 -18.47
N ILE A 134 6.81 1.22 -17.85
CA ILE A 134 7.43 2.33 -17.13
C ILE A 134 8.26 3.10 -18.15
N VAL A 135 7.83 4.31 -18.50
CA VAL A 135 8.54 5.20 -19.41
C VAL A 135 9.41 6.15 -18.59
N HIS A 136 10.72 6.09 -18.79
CA HIS A 136 11.73 6.94 -18.13
C HIS A 136 12.54 7.79 -19.12
N ASP A 137 12.26 7.69 -20.42
CA ASP A 137 12.85 8.50 -21.47
C ASP A 137 12.01 9.76 -21.66
N GLU A 138 12.58 10.94 -21.38
CA GLU A 138 11.91 12.23 -21.49
C GLU A 138 11.35 12.49 -22.90
N ALA A 139 12.03 12.00 -23.94
CA ALA A 139 11.55 12.15 -25.33
C ALA A 139 10.25 11.37 -25.58
N ARG A 140 10.07 10.24 -24.91
CA ARG A 140 8.88 9.38 -25.04
C ARG A 140 7.74 9.78 -24.12
N ILE A 141 8.01 10.54 -23.06
CA ILE A 141 6.96 10.95 -22.10
C ILE A 141 5.86 11.73 -22.79
N GLY A 142 6.20 12.64 -23.71
CA GLY A 142 5.23 13.43 -24.48
C GLY A 142 4.33 12.59 -25.41
N GLU A 143 4.79 11.40 -25.81
CA GLU A 143 4.04 10.49 -26.69
C GLU A 143 3.11 9.53 -25.89
N CYS A 144 3.31 9.44 -24.57
CA CYS A 144 2.58 8.50 -23.71
C CYS A 144 1.33 9.08 -23.08
N PHE A 145 1.09 10.39 -23.18
CA PHE A 145 -0.06 11.05 -22.59
C PHE A 145 -1.16 11.26 -23.63
N LEU A 146 -2.32 10.67 -23.38
CA LEU A 146 -3.56 11.03 -24.05
C LEU A 146 -4.18 12.21 -23.30
N VAL A 147 -4.16 13.37 -23.91
CA VAL A 147 -4.90 14.53 -23.39
C VAL A 147 -6.35 14.36 -23.81
N PRO A 148 -7.33 14.33 -22.88
CA PRO A 148 -8.74 14.30 -23.25
C PRO A 148 -9.08 15.51 -24.14
N GLU A 149 -9.89 15.33 -25.18
CA GLU A 149 -10.29 16.39 -26.13
C GLU A 149 -10.85 17.64 -25.42
N ASP A 150 -11.54 17.45 -24.30
CA ASP A 150 -12.08 18.54 -23.47
C ASP A 150 -11.01 19.40 -22.77
N ALA A 151 -9.78 18.92 -22.62
CA ALA A 151 -8.69 19.66 -21.99
C ALA A 151 -8.03 20.63 -22.97
N GLU A 152 -8.01 20.32 -24.28
CA GLU A 152 -7.52 21.21 -25.33
C GLU A 152 -8.42 22.44 -25.48
N ALA A 153 -9.73 22.27 -25.37
CA ALA A 153 -10.70 23.37 -25.47
C ALA A 153 -10.56 24.39 -24.32
N LYS A 154 -10.15 23.98 -23.13
CA LYS A 154 -9.94 24.88 -21.98
C LYS A 154 -8.64 25.68 -22.07
N SER A 155 -7.57 25.10 -22.62
CA SER A 155 -6.30 25.80 -22.75
C SER A 155 -6.33 26.92 -23.83
N ALA A 156 -7.17 26.77 -24.86
CA ALA A 156 -7.36 27.76 -25.89
C ALA A 156 -8.20 28.99 -25.48
N SER A 157 -9.04 28.83 -24.41
CA SER A 157 -9.89 29.91 -23.92
C SER A 157 -9.22 30.81 -22.88
N ASP A 158 -8.12 30.37 -22.25
CA ASP A 158 -7.39 31.09 -21.21
C ASP A 158 -6.15 31.86 -21.75
N ALA A 159 -5.89 31.82 -23.04
CA ALA A 159 -4.81 32.62 -23.64
C ALA A 159 -5.22 34.13 -23.66
N PRO A 160 -4.46 35.05 -23.04
CA PRO A 160 -4.73 36.46 -23.11
C PRO A 160 -4.70 36.91 -24.57
N ARG A 161 -5.80 37.47 -25.03
CA ARG A 161 -5.86 38.06 -26.36
C ARG A 161 -4.94 39.29 -26.42
N PRO A 162 -4.24 39.52 -27.55
CA PRO A 162 -3.30 40.61 -27.70
C PRO A 162 -3.94 42.00 -27.62
#